data_b853213f1d3e501378108f22fc8d35f8
#
_entry.id   b853213f1d3e501378108f22fc8d35f8
#
_cell.length_a   1.000
_cell.length_b   1.000
_cell.length_c   1.000
_cell.angle_alpha   90.00
_cell.angle_beta   90.00
_cell.angle_gamma   90.00
#
_symmetry.space_group_name_H-M   'P 1'
#
loop_
_entity.id
_entity.type
_entity.pdbx_description
1 polymer ?
#
loop_
_entity_poly.entity_id
_entity_poly.type
_entity_poly.pdbx_seq_one_letter_code
_entity_poly.pdbx_strand_id
1 'polypeptide(L)'
;MTLIDRYIGYVRDIRRYSPKTVAVYEDVLRQYLRVTFDSDEVTDKEIVASMNHSEIRSYEVWLLESDPPKSARTVSLHLSALSGFCRYLMKEGILKSNPVRLVAKPKQEKRLPHFIRDTALSEYLNNTSHLFDEEEMRMFCESWDTPLGKKCYKDILAALIVRILYSSGLRRSELVGLCISDVDFGRDVVKVRGKGDKMREIPLIDSLSEEILLYLKAVETMCGRNRSLTEPLLVTYKGSRIYPEYVNRAVKGGLEGYKDMPGRKSPHVLRHSLATELLDNGTDLNSIKELLGHSSLAATQVYTHSTIARLKSIYEQAHPRAKNGGKHGD
;
A
#
# COMPACT_ATOMS: atom_id res chain seq x y z
N MET A 1 14.56 -32.66 1.46
CA MET A 1 13.56 -31.63 1.81
C MET A 1 13.67 -31.40 3.31
N THR A 2 14.20 -30.25 3.69
CA THR A 2 14.47 -29.89 5.09
C THR A 2 13.19 -29.53 5.86
N LEU A 3 13.27 -29.46 7.20
CA LEU A 3 12.18 -28.96 8.05
C LEU A 3 11.71 -27.55 7.65
N ILE A 4 12.66 -26.70 7.22
CA ILE A 4 12.32 -25.36 6.72
C ILE A 4 11.52 -25.45 5.44
N ASP A 5 11.92 -26.27 4.46
CA ASP A 5 11.21 -26.42 3.19
C ASP A 5 9.77 -26.91 3.43
N ARG A 6 9.59 -27.85 4.37
CA ARG A 6 8.26 -28.34 4.78
C ARG A 6 7.41 -27.24 5.39
N TYR A 7 7.99 -26.41 6.27
CA TYR A 7 7.31 -25.27 6.84
C TYR A 7 6.94 -24.21 5.80
N ILE A 8 7.83 -23.90 4.86
CA ILE A 8 7.58 -22.94 3.78
C ILE A 8 6.43 -23.45 2.89
N GLY A 9 6.42 -24.74 2.55
CA GLY A 9 5.29 -25.38 1.89
C GLY A 9 3.98 -25.24 2.70
N TYR A 10 4.03 -25.51 4.00
CA TYR A 10 2.87 -25.38 4.88
C TYR A 10 2.30 -23.93 4.91
N VAL A 11 3.15 -22.92 5.06
CA VAL A 11 2.66 -21.53 5.11
C VAL A 11 2.16 -21.03 3.75
N ARG A 12 2.74 -21.52 2.64
CA ARG A 12 2.32 -21.20 1.29
C ARG A 12 0.99 -21.88 0.93
N ASP A 13 0.90 -23.19 1.10
CA ASP A 13 -0.15 -24.01 0.49
C ASP A 13 -1.34 -24.20 1.47
N ILE A 14 -1.06 -24.38 2.76
CA ILE A 14 -2.09 -24.61 3.78
C ILE A 14 -2.54 -23.30 4.43
N ARG A 15 -1.57 -22.46 4.87
CA ARG A 15 -1.89 -21.18 5.52
C ARG A 15 -2.21 -20.06 4.53
N ARG A 16 -1.91 -20.26 3.25
CA ARG A 16 -2.16 -19.32 2.15
C ARG A 16 -1.61 -17.91 2.44
N TYR A 17 -0.38 -17.87 2.97
CA TYR A 17 0.30 -16.59 3.16
C TYR A 17 0.63 -15.96 1.81
N SER A 18 0.69 -14.62 1.78
CA SER A 18 1.09 -13.92 0.55
C SER A 18 2.50 -14.34 0.11
N PRO A 19 2.78 -14.40 -1.21
CA PRO A 19 4.12 -14.75 -1.71
C PRO A 19 5.24 -13.94 -1.06
N LYS A 20 4.97 -12.64 -0.81
CA LYS A 20 5.92 -11.77 -0.11
C LYS A 20 6.18 -12.20 1.33
N THR A 21 5.13 -12.62 2.06
CA THR A 21 5.29 -13.10 3.44
C THR A 21 6.06 -14.41 3.49
N VAL A 22 5.78 -15.31 2.53
CA VAL A 22 6.48 -16.59 2.40
C VAL A 22 7.97 -16.34 2.17
N ALA A 23 8.32 -15.50 1.19
CA ALA A 23 9.72 -15.16 0.87
C ALA A 23 10.44 -14.54 2.07
N VAL A 24 9.80 -13.62 2.81
CA VAL A 24 10.38 -13.00 4.01
C VAL A 24 10.61 -14.05 5.11
N TYR A 25 9.68 -14.98 5.32
CA TYR A 25 9.82 -16.01 6.34
C TYR A 25 10.93 -17.00 5.98
N GLU A 26 11.03 -17.37 4.71
CA GLU A 26 12.10 -18.22 4.20
C GLU A 26 13.47 -17.56 4.39
N ASP A 27 13.62 -16.31 3.97
CA ASP A 27 14.86 -15.54 4.11
C ASP A 27 15.30 -15.43 5.58
N VAL A 28 14.38 -15.11 6.48
CA VAL A 28 14.66 -15.04 7.93
C VAL A 28 15.14 -16.38 8.48
N LEU A 29 14.47 -17.48 8.14
CA LEU A 29 14.85 -18.82 8.65
C LEU A 29 16.20 -19.26 8.11
N ARG A 30 16.45 -19.04 6.82
CA ARG A 30 17.77 -19.35 6.22
C ARG A 30 18.88 -18.47 6.81
N GLN A 31 18.61 -17.19 7.09
CA GLN A 31 19.56 -16.30 7.76
C GLN A 31 19.84 -16.77 9.19
N TYR A 32 18.80 -17.17 9.94
CA TYR A 32 18.96 -17.72 11.27
C TYR A 32 19.92 -18.93 11.28
N LEU A 33 19.74 -19.88 10.36
CA LEU A 33 20.62 -21.05 10.26
C LEU A 33 22.05 -20.67 9.94
N ARG A 34 22.27 -19.78 8.96
CA ARG A 34 23.63 -19.33 8.61
C ARG A 34 24.37 -18.67 9.78
N VAL A 35 23.66 -17.90 10.59
CA VAL A 35 24.25 -17.23 11.76
C VAL A 35 24.51 -18.21 12.91
N THR A 36 23.65 -19.23 13.06
CA THR A 36 23.74 -20.19 14.18
C THR A 36 24.77 -21.27 13.92
N PHE A 37 24.93 -21.72 12.67
CA PHE A 37 25.74 -22.91 12.37
C PHE A 37 26.99 -22.65 11.54
N ASP A 38 27.15 -21.45 10.99
CA ASP A 38 28.26 -21.13 10.07
C ASP A 38 28.47 -22.19 8.97
N SER A 39 27.37 -22.86 8.56
CA SER A 39 27.36 -23.97 7.60
C SER A 39 26.09 -23.95 6.78
N ASP A 40 26.18 -24.33 5.50
CA ASP A 40 25.02 -24.49 4.61
C ASP A 40 24.35 -25.88 4.73
N GLU A 41 25.06 -26.87 5.30
CA GLU A 41 24.55 -28.24 5.52
C GLU A 41 24.16 -28.43 7.00
N VAL A 42 22.88 -28.17 7.31
CA VAL A 42 22.32 -28.32 8.65
C VAL A 42 21.25 -29.42 8.63
N THR A 43 21.37 -30.39 9.52
CA THR A 43 20.40 -31.48 9.65
C THR A 43 19.13 -31.05 10.36
N ASP A 44 18.02 -31.76 10.11
CA ASP A 44 16.74 -31.49 10.79
C ASP A 44 16.87 -31.59 12.33
N LYS A 45 17.75 -32.45 12.84
CA LYS A 45 18.00 -32.59 14.29
C LYS A 45 18.70 -31.37 14.86
N GLU A 46 19.68 -30.81 14.16
CA GLU A 46 20.39 -29.59 14.55
C GLU A 46 19.45 -28.39 14.49
N ILE A 47 18.62 -28.30 13.45
CA ILE A 47 17.58 -27.25 13.37
C ILE A 47 16.68 -27.28 14.59
N VAL A 48 16.19 -28.45 14.99
CA VAL A 48 15.31 -28.59 16.17
C VAL A 48 16.07 -28.27 17.46
N ALA A 49 17.31 -28.70 17.60
CA ALA A 49 18.15 -28.43 18.77
C ALA A 49 18.42 -26.93 18.95
N SER A 50 18.58 -26.17 17.85
CA SER A 50 18.78 -24.73 17.88
C SER A 50 17.53 -23.95 18.26
N MET A 51 16.33 -24.56 18.17
CA MET A 51 15.08 -23.90 18.57
C MET A 51 14.95 -23.87 20.10
N ASN A 52 15.90 -23.22 20.77
CA ASN A 52 15.95 -22.99 22.21
C ASN A 52 16.10 -21.49 22.54
N HIS A 53 15.86 -21.13 23.79
CA HIS A 53 15.93 -19.73 24.24
C HIS A 53 17.31 -19.09 24.02
N SER A 54 18.38 -19.82 24.31
CA SER A 54 19.74 -19.29 24.22
C SER A 54 20.13 -18.91 22.80
N GLU A 55 19.95 -19.84 21.85
CA GLU A 55 20.29 -19.60 20.45
C GLU A 55 19.44 -18.47 19.82
N ILE A 56 18.14 -18.43 20.13
CA ILE A 56 17.25 -17.39 19.63
C ILE A 56 17.63 -16.03 20.23
N ARG A 57 18.06 -15.99 21.49
CA ARG A 57 18.53 -14.77 22.14
C ARG A 57 19.86 -14.30 21.53
N SER A 58 20.79 -15.21 21.27
CA SER A 58 22.07 -14.91 20.61
C SER A 58 21.83 -14.33 19.21
N TYR A 59 20.89 -14.90 18.45
CA TYR A 59 20.49 -14.36 17.14
C TYR A 59 19.87 -12.96 17.24
N GLU A 60 19.04 -12.70 18.25
CA GLU A 60 18.48 -11.37 18.48
C GLU A 60 19.59 -10.34 18.73
N VAL A 61 20.57 -10.68 19.58
CA VAL A 61 21.73 -9.81 19.86
C VAL A 61 22.54 -9.58 18.59
N TRP A 62 22.81 -10.63 17.83
CA TRP A 62 23.51 -10.50 16.54
C TRP A 62 22.80 -9.55 15.58
N LEU A 63 21.45 -9.58 15.48
CA LEU A 63 20.69 -8.65 14.65
C LEU A 63 20.82 -7.20 15.15
N LEU A 64 20.89 -6.97 16.46
CA LEU A 64 21.00 -5.65 17.05
C LEU A 64 22.41 -5.06 16.91
N GLU A 65 23.43 -5.91 16.88
CA GLU A 65 24.85 -5.56 16.79
C GLU A 65 25.40 -5.61 15.36
N SER A 66 24.62 -6.09 14.37
CA SER A 66 25.04 -6.14 12.97
C SER A 66 25.36 -4.74 12.42
N ASP A 67 26.25 -4.67 11.44
CA ASP A 67 26.58 -3.43 10.73
C ASP A 67 25.93 -3.40 9.32
N PRO A 68 24.97 -2.54 9.06
CA PRO A 68 24.27 -1.64 10.01
C PRO A 68 23.30 -2.40 10.94
N PRO A 69 23.08 -1.92 12.18
CA PRO A 69 22.22 -2.58 13.14
C PRO A 69 20.77 -2.65 12.67
N LYS A 70 20.11 -3.78 12.89
CA LYS A 70 18.71 -3.95 12.49
C LYS A 70 17.78 -3.18 13.42
N SER A 71 16.75 -2.55 12.83
CA SER A 71 15.74 -1.83 13.61
C SER A 71 14.95 -2.79 14.52
N ALA A 72 14.46 -2.29 15.66
CA ALA A 72 13.59 -3.04 16.58
C ALA A 72 12.37 -3.68 15.85
N ARG A 73 11.86 -3.02 14.80
CA ARG A 73 10.79 -3.56 13.94
C ARG A 73 11.26 -4.76 13.12
N THR A 74 12.46 -4.68 12.55
CA THR A 74 13.06 -5.79 11.79
C THR A 74 13.32 -6.98 12.71
N VAL A 75 13.93 -6.75 13.87
CA VAL A 75 14.15 -7.80 14.88
C VAL A 75 12.83 -8.45 15.30
N SER A 76 11.79 -7.68 15.55
CA SER A 76 10.47 -8.21 15.87
C SER A 76 9.85 -9.03 14.73
N LEU A 77 10.14 -8.70 13.47
CA LEU A 77 9.74 -9.49 12.30
C LEU A 77 10.46 -10.85 12.30
N HIS A 78 11.77 -10.87 12.53
CA HIS A 78 12.57 -12.10 12.61
C HIS A 78 12.06 -13.01 13.73
N LEU A 79 11.87 -12.48 14.94
CA LEU A 79 11.29 -13.23 16.05
C LEU A 79 9.87 -13.76 15.74
N SER A 80 9.09 -13.02 14.96
CA SER A 80 7.75 -13.47 14.55
C SER A 80 7.79 -14.63 13.56
N ALA A 81 8.75 -14.64 12.63
CA ALA A 81 8.96 -15.74 11.69
C ALA A 81 9.44 -17.00 12.42
N LEU A 82 10.44 -16.88 13.31
CA LEU A 82 10.91 -17.98 14.18
C LEU A 82 9.79 -18.54 15.06
N SER A 83 8.98 -17.66 15.67
CA SER A 83 7.82 -18.07 16.46
C SER A 83 6.76 -18.80 15.61
N GLY A 84 6.61 -18.41 14.35
CA GLY A 84 5.75 -19.12 13.38
C GLY A 84 6.25 -20.53 13.10
N PHE A 85 7.56 -20.67 12.89
CA PHE A 85 8.21 -21.97 12.68
C PHE A 85 8.13 -22.87 13.93
N CYS A 86 8.42 -22.35 15.13
CA CYS A 86 8.25 -23.11 16.37
C CYS A 86 6.81 -23.60 16.55
N ARG A 87 5.78 -22.78 16.23
CA ARG A 87 4.38 -23.23 16.28
C ARG A 87 4.08 -24.36 15.30
N TYR A 88 4.71 -24.35 14.13
CA TYR A 88 4.61 -25.45 13.17
C TYR A 88 5.23 -26.71 13.74
N LEU A 89 6.46 -26.64 14.29
CA LEU A 89 7.12 -27.77 14.93
C LEU A 89 6.33 -28.32 16.11
N MET A 90 5.66 -27.47 16.89
CA MET A 90 4.74 -27.90 17.96
C MET A 90 3.52 -28.65 17.39
N LYS A 91 2.96 -28.19 16.28
CA LYS A 91 1.85 -28.86 15.60
C LYS A 91 2.24 -30.26 15.09
N GLU A 92 3.47 -30.39 14.61
CA GLU A 92 4.05 -31.68 14.16
C GLU A 92 4.51 -32.57 15.33
N GLY A 93 4.33 -32.14 16.59
CA GLY A 93 4.74 -32.90 17.77
C GLY A 93 6.27 -32.92 18.02
N ILE A 94 7.04 -32.11 17.31
CA ILE A 94 8.51 -32.07 17.37
C ILE A 94 8.99 -31.22 18.54
N LEU A 95 8.33 -30.10 18.83
CA LEU A 95 8.60 -29.23 19.98
C LEU A 95 7.45 -29.26 20.99
N LYS A 96 7.79 -29.19 22.28
CA LYS A 96 6.80 -29.12 23.38
C LYS A 96 6.31 -27.69 23.65
N SER A 97 7.15 -26.70 23.41
CA SER A 97 6.85 -25.28 23.70
C SER A 97 7.52 -24.36 22.70
N ASN A 98 7.07 -23.09 22.66
CA ASN A 98 7.64 -22.08 21.79
C ASN A 98 8.67 -21.23 22.55
N PRO A 99 9.98 -21.43 22.38
CA PRO A 99 11.01 -20.75 23.13
C PRO A 99 11.12 -19.26 22.79
N VAL A 100 10.66 -18.83 21.61
CA VAL A 100 10.65 -17.42 21.20
C VAL A 100 9.81 -16.55 22.14
N ARG A 101 8.82 -17.13 22.83
CA ARG A 101 7.99 -16.40 23.79
C ARG A 101 8.75 -15.92 25.03
N LEU A 102 9.87 -16.56 25.33
CA LEU A 102 10.74 -16.20 26.47
C LEU A 102 11.72 -15.08 26.10
N VAL A 103 11.91 -14.81 24.81
CA VAL A 103 12.78 -13.74 24.33
C VAL A 103 12.03 -12.42 24.36
N ALA A 104 12.57 -11.44 25.09
CA ALA A 104 11.99 -10.11 25.20
C ALA A 104 12.10 -9.39 23.85
N LYS A 105 10.98 -8.93 23.33
CA LYS A 105 11.00 -8.13 22.09
C LYS A 105 11.60 -6.75 22.36
N PRO A 106 12.47 -6.23 21.48
CA PRO A 106 13.01 -4.89 21.65
C PRO A 106 11.88 -3.86 21.64
N LYS A 107 11.99 -2.87 22.54
CA LYS A 107 11.01 -1.78 22.63
C LYS A 107 11.00 -1.00 21.32
N GLN A 108 9.84 -0.95 20.68
CA GLN A 108 9.64 -0.09 19.51
C GLN A 108 9.30 1.32 19.99
N GLU A 109 10.01 2.31 19.49
CA GLU A 109 9.58 3.69 19.64
C GLU A 109 8.17 3.86 19.06
N LYS A 110 7.22 4.25 19.88
CA LYS A 110 5.89 4.67 19.42
C LYS A 110 6.05 6.06 18.79
N ARG A 111 6.49 6.10 17.53
CA ARG A 111 6.43 7.34 16.76
C ARG A 111 4.96 7.71 16.59
N LEU A 112 4.61 8.93 16.94
CA LEU A 112 3.30 9.47 16.65
C LEU A 112 3.08 9.34 15.13
N PRO A 113 1.90 8.91 14.70
CA PRO A 113 1.60 8.84 13.28
C PRO A 113 1.76 10.24 12.66
N HIS A 114 2.61 10.36 11.65
CA HIS A 114 2.68 11.58 10.88
C HIS A 114 1.46 11.63 9.95
N PHE A 115 0.73 12.72 9.99
CA PHE A 115 -0.30 13.05 9.02
C PHE A 115 0.04 14.38 8.35
N ILE A 116 -0.37 14.55 7.11
CA ILE A 116 -0.24 15.80 6.38
C ILE A 116 -1.49 16.62 6.69
N ARG A 117 -1.31 17.87 7.06
CA ARG A 117 -2.44 18.77 7.31
C ARG A 117 -3.19 19.03 6.01
N ASP A 118 -4.50 19.17 6.12
CA ASP A 118 -5.38 19.46 4.99
C ASP A 118 -4.93 20.71 4.21
N THR A 119 -4.57 21.78 4.87
CA THR A 119 -4.12 23.03 4.23
C THR A 119 -2.96 22.83 3.27
N ALA A 120 -1.94 22.06 3.66
CA ALA A 120 -0.76 21.82 2.83
C ALA A 120 -1.08 20.90 1.64
N LEU A 121 -1.98 19.95 1.84
CA LEU A 121 -2.40 19.05 0.76
C LEU A 121 -3.35 19.75 -0.21
N SER A 122 -4.26 20.60 0.29
CA SER A 122 -5.11 21.46 -0.54
C SER A 122 -4.27 22.43 -1.38
N GLU A 123 -3.21 23.02 -0.81
CA GLU A 123 -2.25 23.83 -1.57
C GLU A 123 -1.61 23.04 -2.71
N TYR A 124 -1.13 21.82 -2.43
CA TYR A 124 -0.58 20.94 -3.47
C TYR A 124 -1.60 20.65 -4.58
N LEU A 125 -2.82 20.29 -4.21
CA LEU A 125 -3.90 19.97 -5.16
C LEU A 125 -4.26 21.17 -6.05
N ASN A 126 -4.31 22.36 -5.48
CA ASN A 126 -4.59 23.61 -6.21
C ASN A 126 -3.42 23.93 -7.15
N ASN A 127 -2.17 23.87 -6.67
CA ASN A 127 -0.98 24.17 -7.47
C ASN A 127 -0.79 23.21 -8.64
N THR A 128 -1.39 22.03 -8.60
CA THR A 128 -1.29 21.01 -9.67
C THR A 128 -2.58 20.86 -10.47
N SER A 129 -3.62 21.67 -10.22
CA SER A 129 -4.91 21.57 -10.95
C SER A 129 -4.78 21.86 -12.43
N HIS A 130 -3.95 22.84 -12.80
CA HIS A 130 -3.67 23.20 -14.19
C HIS A 130 -3.19 22.01 -15.05
N LEU A 131 -2.53 21.01 -14.45
CA LEU A 131 -2.07 19.81 -15.18
C LEU A 131 -3.24 18.98 -15.76
N PHE A 132 -4.48 19.24 -15.32
CA PHE A 132 -5.69 18.55 -15.78
C PHE A 132 -6.65 19.47 -16.53
N ASP A 133 -6.19 20.65 -16.96
CA ASP A 133 -6.94 21.50 -17.87
C ASP A 133 -6.90 20.92 -19.30
N GLU A 134 -8.01 21.01 -20.02
CA GLU A 134 -8.12 20.44 -21.37
C GLU A 134 -7.07 21.02 -22.33
N GLU A 135 -6.75 22.31 -22.20
CA GLU A 135 -5.75 22.97 -23.03
C GLU A 135 -4.32 22.47 -22.73
N GLU A 136 -3.95 22.35 -21.46
CA GLU A 136 -2.65 21.80 -21.05
C GLU A 136 -2.50 20.33 -21.49
N MET A 137 -3.55 19.53 -21.35
CA MET A 137 -3.57 18.16 -21.83
C MET A 137 -3.44 18.07 -23.35
N ARG A 138 -4.07 18.98 -24.11
CA ARG A 138 -3.90 19.05 -25.55
C ARG A 138 -2.46 19.38 -25.93
N MET A 139 -1.87 20.43 -25.34
CA MET A 139 -0.46 20.81 -25.57
C MET A 139 0.49 19.66 -25.23
N PHE A 140 0.22 18.92 -24.14
CA PHE A 140 0.95 17.70 -23.82
C PHE A 140 0.84 16.67 -24.95
N CYS A 141 -0.37 16.38 -25.43
CA CYS A 141 -0.60 15.41 -26.50
C CYS A 141 0.13 15.78 -27.80
N GLU A 142 0.29 17.07 -28.10
CA GLU A 142 1.03 17.55 -29.28
C GLU A 142 2.56 17.41 -29.15
N SER A 143 3.06 17.37 -27.91
CA SER A 143 4.51 17.39 -27.62
C SER A 143 5.00 16.16 -26.83
N TRP A 144 4.17 15.12 -26.67
CA TRP A 144 4.39 14.00 -25.74
C TRP A 144 5.73 13.30 -25.95
N ASP A 145 6.23 13.21 -27.17
CA ASP A 145 7.44 12.47 -27.50
C ASP A 145 8.75 13.29 -27.27
N THR A 146 8.63 14.58 -27.00
CA THR A 146 9.74 15.46 -26.67
C THR A 146 10.26 15.24 -25.23
N PRO A 147 11.49 15.71 -24.91
CA PRO A 147 11.96 15.72 -23.52
C PRO A 147 11.05 16.48 -22.57
N LEU A 148 10.42 17.57 -23.03
CA LEU A 148 9.48 18.37 -22.26
C LEU A 148 8.17 17.58 -22.01
N GLY A 149 7.60 16.95 -23.04
CA GLY A 149 6.41 16.12 -22.92
C GLY A 149 6.64 14.93 -21.99
N LYS A 150 7.82 14.30 -22.03
CA LYS A 150 8.19 13.23 -21.07
C LYS A 150 8.23 13.71 -19.62
N LYS A 151 8.69 14.94 -19.39
CA LYS A 151 8.66 15.55 -18.06
C LYS A 151 7.22 15.85 -17.64
N CYS A 152 6.45 16.51 -18.49
CA CYS A 152 5.05 16.84 -18.25
C CYS A 152 4.23 15.58 -17.91
N TYR A 153 4.39 14.51 -18.68
CA TYR A 153 3.73 13.23 -18.36
C TYR A 153 4.04 12.71 -16.96
N LYS A 154 5.31 12.80 -16.53
CA LYS A 154 5.70 12.37 -15.18
C LYS A 154 5.02 13.22 -14.11
N ASP A 155 4.90 14.52 -14.36
CA ASP A 155 4.27 15.45 -13.42
C ASP A 155 2.75 15.20 -13.36
N ILE A 156 2.07 15.01 -14.51
CA ILE A 156 0.67 14.62 -14.60
C ILE A 156 0.42 13.29 -13.85
N LEU A 157 1.20 12.27 -14.16
CA LEU A 157 1.04 10.95 -13.52
C LEU A 157 1.33 11.00 -12.02
N ALA A 158 2.32 11.77 -11.58
CA ALA A 158 2.61 11.94 -10.15
C ALA A 158 1.47 12.66 -9.43
N ALA A 159 0.94 13.73 -10.02
CA ALA A 159 -0.20 14.47 -9.50
C ALA A 159 -1.44 13.56 -9.40
N LEU A 160 -1.74 12.79 -10.44
CA LEU A 160 -2.88 11.87 -10.45
C LEU A 160 -2.73 10.75 -9.40
N ILE A 161 -1.53 10.18 -9.23
CA ILE A 161 -1.25 9.21 -8.18
C ILE A 161 -1.55 9.77 -6.78
N VAL A 162 -1.10 11.00 -6.49
CA VAL A 162 -1.36 11.64 -5.20
C VAL A 162 -2.86 11.88 -5.01
N ARG A 163 -3.54 12.39 -6.04
CA ARG A 163 -4.99 12.66 -6.03
C ARG A 163 -5.79 11.39 -5.74
N ILE A 164 -5.54 10.32 -6.50
CA ILE A 164 -6.23 9.05 -6.31
C ILE A 164 -5.97 8.51 -4.89
N LEU A 165 -4.71 8.47 -4.44
CA LEU A 165 -4.37 7.93 -3.12
C LEU A 165 -5.01 8.71 -1.98
N TYR A 166 -5.02 10.04 -2.07
CA TYR A 166 -5.61 10.88 -1.03
C TYR A 166 -7.15 10.82 -1.08
N SER A 167 -7.75 10.98 -2.25
CA SER A 167 -9.21 11.00 -2.35
C SER A 167 -9.85 9.64 -2.08
N SER A 168 -9.23 8.53 -2.44
CA SER A 168 -9.82 7.19 -2.26
C SER A 168 -9.27 6.42 -1.06
N GLY A 169 -8.17 6.85 -0.48
CA GLY A 169 -7.49 6.12 0.59
C GLY A 169 -6.99 4.72 0.19
N LEU A 170 -6.76 4.46 -1.09
CA LEU A 170 -6.26 3.19 -1.59
C LEU A 170 -4.90 2.82 -0.97
N ARG A 171 -4.69 1.51 -0.78
CA ARG A 171 -3.34 1.02 -0.51
C ARG A 171 -2.49 1.11 -1.77
N ARG A 172 -1.19 1.34 -1.62
CA ARG A 172 -0.25 1.39 -2.76
C ARG A 172 -0.38 0.19 -3.71
N SER A 173 -0.51 -1.02 -3.16
CA SER A 173 -0.66 -2.25 -3.95
C SER A 173 -2.00 -2.33 -4.67
N GLU A 174 -3.05 -1.79 -4.09
CA GLU A 174 -4.38 -1.70 -4.70
C GLU A 174 -4.32 -0.77 -5.91
N LEU A 175 -3.77 0.45 -5.75
CA LEU A 175 -3.60 1.39 -6.85
C LEU A 175 -2.79 0.81 -8.02
N VAL A 176 -1.67 0.13 -7.72
CA VAL A 176 -0.84 -0.52 -8.75
C VAL A 176 -1.62 -1.61 -9.50
N GLY A 177 -2.52 -2.29 -8.80
CA GLY A 177 -3.32 -3.39 -9.37
C GLY A 177 -4.47 -2.95 -10.26
N LEU A 178 -4.93 -1.69 -10.20
CA LEU A 178 -6.11 -1.24 -10.93
C LEU A 178 -5.97 -1.38 -12.44
N CYS A 179 -7.05 -1.83 -13.06
CA CYS A 179 -7.29 -1.81 -14.49
C CYS A 179 -8.33 -0.73 -14.84
N ILE A 180 -8.47 -0.39 -16.11
CA ILE A 180 -9.46 0.60 -16.57
C ILE A 180 -10.87 0.15 -16.21
N SER A 181 -11.17 -1.16 -16.34
CA SER A 181 -12.47 -1.76 -15.98
C SER A 181 -12.82 -1.66 -14.49
N ASP A 182 -11.85 -1.37 -13.62
CA ASP A 182 -12.12 -1.23 -12.20
C ASP A 182 -12.74 0.14 -11.85
N VAL A 183 -12.73 1.10 -12.78
CA VAL A 183 -13.34 2.41 -12.63
C VAL A 183 -14.67 2.43 -13.37
N ASP A 184 -15.75 2.68 -12.65
CA ASP A 184 -17.10 2.84 -13.17
C ASP A 184 -17.45 4.33 -13.17
N PHE A 185 -17.23 5.00 -14.30
CA PHE A 185 -17.48 6.43 -14.47
C PHE A 185 -18.98 6.79 -14.48
N GLY A 186 -19.86 5.83 -14.74
CA GLY A 186 -21.32 6.07 -14.69
C GLY A 186 -21.87 6.11 -13.26
N ARG A 187 -21.16 5.47 -12.32
CA ARG A 187 -21.54 5.39 -10.91
C ARG A 187 -20.56 6.15 -9.99
N ASP A 188 -19.50 6.71 -10.55
CA ASP A 188 -18.39 7.34 -9.85
C ASP A 188 -17.86 6.48 -8.70
N VAL A 189 -17.48 5.25 -9.03
CA VAL A 189 -16.90 4.32 -8.07
C VAL A 189 -15.68 3.59 -8.64
N VAL A 190 -14.74 3.25 -7.78
CA VAL A 190 -13.64 2.36 -8.11
C VAL A 190 -13.80 1.04 -7.35
N LYS A 191 -13.75 -0.07 -8.06
CA LYS A 191 -13.81 -1.44 -7.53
C LYS A 191 -12.40 -1.87 -7.13
N VAL A 192 -12.23 -2.28 -5.88
CA VAL A 192 -10.90 -2.57 -5.33
C VAL A 192 -10.88 -3.96 -4.72
N ARG A 193 -9.89 -4.75 -5.14
CA ARG A 193 -9.62 -6.06 -4.57
C ARG A 193 -8.66 -5.93 -3.40
N GLY A 194 -9.15 -6.22 -2.19
CA GLY A 194 -8.40 -6.16 -0.94
C GLY A 194 -7.74 -7.47 -0.53
N LYS A 195 -7.23 -7.51 0.71
CA LYS A 195 -6.64 -8.71 1.30
C LYS A 195 -7.68 -9.83 1.43
N GLY A 196 -7.33 -11.04 0.99
CA GLY A 196 -8.22 -12.21 1.03
C GLY A 196 -9.27 -12.20 -0.07
N ASP A 197 -8.97 -11.54 -1.17
CA ASP A 197 -9.81 -11.47 -2.38
C ASP A 197 -11.18 -10.80 -2.17
N LYS A 198 -11.30 -9.99 -1.10
CA LYS A 198 -12.52 -9.24 -0.82
C LYS A 198 -12.60 -8.00 -1.71
N MET A 199 -13.71 -7.86 -2.43
CA MET A 199 -13.99 -6.68 -3.23
C MET A 199 -14.67 -5.60 -2.37
N ARG A 200 -14.36 -4.33 -2.63
CA ARG A 200 -15.09 -3.18 -2.13
C ARG A 200 -15.19 -2.11 -3.20
N GLU A 201 -16.20 -1.29 -3.12
CA GLU A 201 -16.36 -0.11 -3.96
C GLU A 201 -16.01 1.14 -3.13
N ILE A 202 -15.28 2.05 -3.73
CA ILE A 202 -14.91 3.34 -3.13
C ILE A 202 -15.50 4.42 -4.02
N PRO A 203 -16.29 5.38 -3.48
CA PRO A 203 -16.80 6.48 -4.25
C PRO A 203 -15.66 7.39 -4.73
N LEU A 204 -15.78 7.89 -5.94
CA LEU A 204 -14.94 8.92 -6.52
C LEU A 204 -15.69 10.24 -6.47
N ILE A 205 -14.97 11.33 -6.26
CA ILE A 205 -15.50 12.69 -6.45
C ILE A 205 -15.48 13.01 -7.95
N ASP A 206 -16.45 13.76 -8.41
CA ASP A 206 -16.65 14.06 -9.83
C ASP A 206 -15.39 14.62 -10.49
N SER A 207 -14.72 15.58 -9.85
CA SER A 207 -13.46 16.15 -10.36
C SER A 207 -12.34 15.13 -10.55
N LEU A 208 -12.28 14.08 -9.71
CA LEU A 208 -11.27 13.01 -9.88
C LEU A 208 -11.64 12.08 -11.04
N SER A 209 -12.93 11.82 -11.24
CA SER A 209 -13.41 11.05 -12.39
C SER A 209 -13.04 11.74 -13.70
N GLU A 210 -13.25 13.08 -13.78
CA GLU A 210 -12.83 13.89 -14.94
C GLU A 210 -11.32 13.88 -15.17
N GLU A 211 -10.53 14.10 -14.11
CA GLU A 211 -9.05 14.04 -14.18
C GLU A 211 -8.56 12.67 -14.70
N ILE A 212 -9.18 11.57 -14.26
CA ILE A 212 -8.87 10.22 -14.75
C ILE A 212 -9.22 10.08 -16.24
N LEU A 213 -10.39 10.57 -16.67
CA LEU A 213 -10.80 10.52 -18.07
C LEU A 213 -9.85 11.31 -18.99
N LEU A 214 -9.45 12.52 -18.58
CA LEU A 214 -8.47 13.33 -19.31
C LEU A 214 -7.13 12.60 -19.43
N TYR A 215 -6.64 12.01 -18.34
CA TYR A 215 -5.44 11.20 -18.35
C TYR A 215 -5.56 10.00 -19.30
N LEU A 216 -6.68 9.29 -19.31
CA LEU A 216 -6.88 8.13 -20.20
C LEU A 216 -6.82 8.55 -21.67
N LYS A 217 -7.47 9.66 -22.06
CA LYS A 217 -7.40 10.23 -23.41
C LYS A 217 -5.97 10.58 -23.80
N ALA A 218 -5.23 11.23 -22.89
CA ALA A 218 -3.83 11.59 -23.13
C ALA A 218 -2.94 10.35 -23.36
N VAL A 219 -3.15 9.29 -22.58
CA VAL A 219 -2.40 8.04 -22.75
C VAL A 219 -2.76 7.32 -24.04
N GLU A 220 -4.02 7.34 -24.47
CA GLU A 220 -4.45 6.79 -25.77
C GLU A 220 -3.78 7.51 -26.94
N THR A 221 -3.70 8.84 -26.88
CA THR A 221 -2.96 9.65 -27.87
C THR A 221 -1.48 9.27 -27.87
N MET A 222 -0.86 9.17 -26.70
CA MET A 222 0.55 8.76 -26.56
C MET A 222 0.80 7.35 -27.09
N CYS A 223 -0.14 6.42 -26.92
CA CYS A 223 -0.03 5.04 -27.40
C CYS A 223 -0.41 4.89 -28.88
N GLY A 224 -1.05 5.87 -29.49
CA GLY A 224 -1.57 5.82 -30.87
C GLY A 224 -2.69 4.80 -31.08
N ARG A 225 -3.37 4.37 -30.01
CA ARG A 225 -4.45 3.39 -30.03
C ARG A 225 -5.38 3.49 -28.85
N ASN A 226 -6.60 3.03 -29.00
CA ASN A 226 -7.52 2.84 -27.88
C ASN A 226 -7.00 1.73 -26.97
N ARG A 227 -7.20 1.91 -25.65
CA ARG A 227 -6.80 0.97 -24.63
C ARG A 227 -7.94 0.02 -24.24
N SER A 228 -7.59 -1.26 -24.06
CA SER A 228 -8.56 -2.25 -23.57
C SER A 228 -8.91 -1.98 -22.09
N LEU A 229 -10.16 -2.30 -21.73
CA LEU A 229 -10.63 -2.20 -20.33
C LEU A 229 -9.81 -3.06 -19.34
N THR A 230 -9.18 -4.12 -19.80
CA THR A 230 -8.32 -5.00 -18.99
C THR A 230 -6.89 -4.49 -18.81
N GLU A 231 -6.52 -3.43 -19.51
CA GLU A 231 -5.20 -2.81 -19.35
C GLU A 231 -5.08 -2.05 -18.02
N PRO A 232 -3.84 -1.87 -17.53
CA PRO A 232 -3.60 -1.11 -16.30
C PRO A 232 -4.21 0.28 -16.37
N LEU A 233 -4.86 0.76 -15.31
CA LEU A 233 -5.37 2.13 -15.24
C LEU A 233 -4.22 3.14 -15.41
N LEU A 234 -3.17 3.02 -14.60
CA LEU A 234 -2.01 3.89 -14.63
C LEU A 234 -0.80 3.21 -15.26
N VAL A 235 -0.16 3.88 -16.19
CA VAL A 235 1.01 3.38 -16.91
C VAL A 235 2.19 4.35 -16.81
N THR A 236 3.40 3.82 -16.94
CA THR A 236 4.61 4.65 -17.08
C THR A 236 4.65 5.28 -18.48
N TYR A 237 5.54 6.24 -18.70
CA TYR A 237 5.77 6.82 -20.03
C TYR A 237 6.06 5.77 -21.13
N LYS A 238 6.55 4.59 -20.75
CA LYS A 238 6.80 3.46 -21.68
C LYS A 238 5.56 2.58 -21.91
N GLY A 239 4.37 2.97 -21.42
CA GLY A 239 3.14 2.19 -21.54
C GLY A 239 3.04 0.98 -20.59
N SER A 240 4.05 0.73 -19.75
CA SER A 240 4.03 -0.38 -18.80
C SER A 240 3.30 0.00 -17.51
N ARG A 241 2.66 -0.96 -16.86
CA ARG A 241 2.02 -0.79 -15.54
C ARG A 241 2.97 -0.10 -14.56
N ILE A 242 2.46 0.83 -13.76
CA ILE A 242 3.23 1.39 -12.64
C ILE A 242 3.55 0.30 -11.61
N TYR A 243 4.57 0.52 -10.79
CA TYR A 243 5.04 -0.44 -9.77
C TYR A 243 5.24 0.26 -8.42
N PRO A 244 5.31 -0.49 -7.31
CA PRO A 244 5.29 0.08 -5.96
C PRO A 244 6.33 1.17 -5.70
N GLU A 245 7.54 1.01 -6.22
CA GLU A 245 8.63 1.99 -6.06
C GLU A 245 8.37 3.26 -6.86
N TYR A 246 7.70 3.12 -8.04
CA TYR A 246 7.27 4.28 -8.84
C TYR A 246 6.28 5.14 -8.05
N VAL A 247 5.26 4.52 -7.45
CA VAL A 247 4.26 5.21 -6.62
C VAL A 247 4.93 5.91 -5.43
N ASN A 248 5.90 5.26 -4.76
CA ASN A 248 6.62 5.89 -3.66
C ASN A 248 7.41 7.14 -4.13
N ARG A 249 8.10 7.05 -5.28
CA ARG A 249 8.85 8.18 -5.84
C ARG A 249 7.93 9.32 -6.28
N ALA A 250 6.80 9.00 -6.92
CA ALA A 250 5.81 9.97 -7.34
C ALA A 250 5.25 10.76 -6.14
N VAL A 251 4.83 10.05 -5.08
CA VAL A 251 4.33 10.70 -3.86
C VAL A 251 5.42 11.52 -3.17
N LYS A 252 6.65 10.98 -3.03
CA LYS A 252 7.75 11.70 -2.42
C LYS A 252 8.09 12.96 -3.21
N GLY A 253 8.33 12.83 -4.52
CA GLY A 253 8.72 13.94 -5.39
C GLY A 253 7.62 14.99 -5.55
N GLY A 254 6.36 14.58 -5.74
CA GLY A 254 5.23 15.49 -5.87
C GLY A 254 5.02 16.35 -4.62
N LEU A 255 5.24 15.79 -3.44
CA LEU A 255 5.07 16.51 -2.18
C LEU A 255 6.37 17.16 -1.66
N GLU A 256 7.50 16.97 -2.35
CA GLU A 256 8.77 17.60 -2.00
C GLU A 256 8.71 19.09 -2.30
N GLY A 257 9.17 19.95 -1.38
CA GLY A 257 9.10 21.41 -1.52
C GLY A 257 7.94 22.08 -0.77
N TYR A 258 6.92 21.35 -0.41
CA TYR A 258 5.85 21.86 0.46
C TYR A 258 6.31 21.87 1.93
N LYS A 259 6.50 23.08 2.48
CA LYS A 259 7.14 23.30 3.80
C LYS A 259 6.31 22.77 4.98
N ASP A 260 4.99 22.81 4.85
CA ASP A 260 4.06 22.40 5.89
C ASP A 260 3.70 20.90 5.87
N MET A 261 4.51 20.11 5.17
CA MET A 261 4.41 18.65 5.13
C MET A 261 5.59 18.01 5.88
N PRO A 262 5.64 18.08 7.22
CA PRO A 262 6.72 17.47 7.99
C PRO A 262 6.68 15.94 7.91
N GLY A 263 7.86 15.33 7.96
CA GLY A 263 7.98 13.89 8.08
C GLY A 263 8.00 13.11 6.76
N ARG A 264 7.65 11.82 6.84
CA ARG A 264 7.77 10.90 5.71
C ARG A 264 6.61 11.05 4.72
N LYS A 265 6.91 11.45 3.50
CA LYS A 265 5.96 11.53 2.38
C LYS A 265 5.80 10.15 1.73
N SER A 266 4.66 9.51 1.96
CA SER A 266 4.41 8.15 1.45
C SER A 266 2.92 7.88 1.26
N PRO A 267 2.54 6.87 0.43
CA PRO A 267 1.14 6.48 0.24
C PRO A 267 0.39 6.15 1.54
N HIS A 268 1.08 5.57 2.52
CA HIS A 268 0.46 5.28 3.82
C HIS A 268 0.14 6.53 4.63
N VAL A 269 0.96 7.58 4.51
CA VAL A 269 0.71 8.86 5.18
C VAL A 269 -0.50 9.55 4.56
N LEU A 270 -0.63 9.59 3.22
CA LEU A 270 -1.82 10.14 2.54
C LEU A 270 -3.11 9.46 2.99
N ARG A 271 -3.11 8.14 3.03
CA ARG A 271 -4.27 7.37 3.50
C ARG A 271 -4.57 7.63 4.99
N HIS A 272 -3.55 7.81 5.82
CA HIS A 272 -3.74 8.14 7.22
C HIS A 272 -4.29 9.56 7.40
N SER A 273 -3.79 10.51 6.60
CA SER A 273 -4.29 11.90 6.58
C SER A 273 -5.77 11.95 6.22
N LEU A 274 -6.20 11.24 5.16
CA LEU A 274 -7.61 11.10 4.82
C LEU A 274 -8.43 10.52 5.98
N ALA A 275 -7.95 9.45 6.61
CA ALA A 275 -8.66 8.83 7.72
C ALA A 275 -8.83 9.78 8.92
N THR A 276 -7.79 10.55 9.25
CA THR A 276 -7.82 11.54 10.32
C THR A 276 -8.79 12.65 10.00
N GLU A 277 -8.75 13.15 8.80
CA GLU A 277 -9.60 14.23 8.33
C GLU A 277 -11.09 13.86 8.29
N LEU A 278 -11.41 12.66 7.76
CA LEU A 278 -12.79 12.16 7.83
C LEU A 278 -13.28 12.04 9.28
N LEU A 279 -12.40 11.64 10.21
CA LEU A 279 -12.72 11.55 11.62
C LEU A 279 -12.95 12.94 12.24
N ASP A 280 -12.09 13.91 11.94
CA ASP A 280 -12.17 15.29 12.42
C ASP A 280 -13.43 16.00 11.88
N ASN A 281 -13.86 15.63 10.67
CA ASN A 281 -15.12 16.07 10.07
C ASN A 281 -16.36 15.30 10.56
N GLY A 282 -16.23 14.46 11.61
CA GLY A 282 -17.33 13.79 12.29
C GLY A 282 -17.80 12.48 11.64
N THR A 283 -17.06 11.94 10.66
CA THR A 283 -17.38 10.61 10.11
C THR A 283 -17.15 9.54 11.16
N ASP A 284 -18.11 8.63 11.34
CA ASP A 284 -17.97 7.55 12.30
C ASP A 284 -16.83 6.57 11.95
N LEU A 285 -16.19 6.05 12.99
CA LEU A 285 -15.01 5.19 12.83
C LEU A 285 -15.30 3.89 12.04
N ASN A 286 -16.53 3.38 12.05
CA ASN A 286 -16.89 2.16 11.33
C ASN A 286 -17.00 2.43 9.83
N SER A 287 -17.61 3.55 9.44
CA SER A 287 -17.65 4.00 8.04
C SER A 287 -16.26 4.24 7.48
N ILE A 288 -15.36 4.85 8.27
CA ILE A 288 -13.94 5.03 7.87
C ILE A 288 -13.23 3.67 7.70
N LYS A 289 -13.42 2.73 8.62
CA LYS A 289 -12.84 1.38 8.52
C LYS A 289 -13.36 0.63 7.30
N GLU A 290 -14.63 0.79 6.99
CA GLU A 290 -15.29 0.19 5.83
C GLU A 290 -14.72 0.75 4.54
N LEU A 291 -14.71 2.07 4.37
CA LEU A 291 -14.12 2.77 3.23
C LEU A 291 -12.67 2.32 2.99
N LEU A 292 -11.88 2.27 4.05
CA LEU A 292 -10.49 1.90 3.97
C LEU A 292 -10.25 0.39 3.87
N GLY A 293 -11.25 -0.46 4.09
CA GLY A 293 -11.10 -1.93 4.03
C GLY A 293 -10.18 -2.48 5.11
N HIS A 294 -10.41 -2.12 6.37
CA HIS A 294 -9.73 -2.70 7.53
C HIS A 294 -10.34 -4.07 7.85
N SER A 295 -9.55 -5.12 7.83
CA SER A 295 -9.97 -6.53 7.83
C SER A 295 -10.32 -7.12 9.20
N SER A 296 -10.61 -6.34 10.23
CA SER A 296 -11.10 -6.87 11.50
C SER A 296 -12.60 -6.67 11.65
N LEU A 297 -13.30 -7.75 11.66
CA LEU A 297 -14.74 -7.95 11.86
C LEU A 297 -15.60 -7.83 10.59
N ALA A 298 -16.26 -8.97 10.37
CA ALA A 298 -17.44 -9.26 9.61
C ALA A 298 -17.30 -9.51 8.10
N ALA A 299 -17.82 -10.67 7.77
CA ALA A 299 -18.60 -11.07 6.62
C ALA A 299 -18.57 -10.14 5.39
N THR A 300 -18.43 -10.76 4.25
CA THR A 300 -18.76 -10.23 2.94
C THR A 300 -20.06 -9.40 3.00
N GLN A 301 -19.95 -8.11 3.29
CA GLN A 301 -21.06 -7.20 3.07
C GLN A 301 -21.14 -6.96 1.57
N VAL A 302 -22.17 -7.49 0.96
CA VAL A 302 -22.61 -7.10 -0.38
C VAL A 302 -23.01 -5.64 -0.25
N TYR A 303 -22.21 -4.72 -0.83
CA TYR A 303 -22.55 -3.32 -0.90
C TYR A 303 -23.84 -3.17 -1.69
N THR A 304 -24.92 -2.82 -1.01
CA THR A 304 -26.16 -2.44 -1.68
C THR A 304 -26.04 -1.02 -2.21
N HIS A 305 -26.83 -0.67 -3.24
CA HIS A 305 -26.89 0.69 -3.79
C HIS A 305 -27.10 1.76 -2.71
N SER A 306 -27.88 1.44 -1.67
CA SER A 306 -28.14 2.34 -0.52
C SER A 306 -26.89 2.56 0.36
N THR A 307 -26.02 1.56 0.50
CA THR A 307 -24.78 1.69 1.27
C THR A 307 -23.77 2.58 0.54
N ILE A 308 -23.66 2.43 -0.78
CA ILE A 308 -22.78 3.26 -1.62
C ILE A 308 -23.26 4.71 -1.66
N ALA A 309 -24.57 4.93 -1.84
CA ALA A 309 -25.15 6.29 -1.80
C ALA A 309 -24.91 6.97 -0.44
N ARG A 310 -25.04 6.22 0.67
CA ARG A 310 -24.73 6.73 2.01
C ARG A 310 -23.25 7.05 2.18
N LEU A 311 -22.34 6.17 1.72
CA LEU A 311 -20.89 6.43 1.76
C LEU A 311 -20.51 7.62 0.88
N LYS A 312 -21.11 7.74 -0.32
CA LYS A 312 -20.91 8.90 -1.22
C LYS A 312 -21.35 10.19 -0.53
N SER A 313 -22.53 10.23 0.08
CA SER A 313 -23.03 11.38 0.82
C SER A 313 -22.13 11.77 2.02
N ILE A 314 -21.71 10.78 2.82
CA ILE A 314 -20.78 11.02 3.95
C ILE A 314 -19.44 11.54 3.43
N TYR A 315 -18.95 10.96 2.34
CA TYR A 315 -17.69 11.32 1.71
C TYR A 315 -17.73 12.75 1.13
N GLU A 316 -18.77 13.10 0.40
CA GLU A 316 -18.98 14.44 -0.15
C GLU A 316 -19.11 15.50 0.95
N GLN A 317 -19.77 15.18 2.06
CA GLN A 317 -19.89 16.10 3.19
C GLN A 317 -18.59 16.30 3.98
N ALA A 318 -17.77 15.26 4.09
CA ALA A 318 -16.58 15.25 4.92
C ALA A 318 -15.28 15.48 4.13
N HIS A 319 -15.28 15.25 2.82
CA HIS A 319 -14.07 15.38 2.00
C HIS A 319 -13.86 16.84 1.55
N PRO A 320 -12.65 17.43 1.75
CA PRO A 320 -12.40 18.85 1.47
C PRO A 320 -12.63 19.25 0.03
N ARG A 321 -12.27 18.41 -0.93
CA ARG A 321 -12.45 18.69 -2.36
C ARG A 321 -13.92 18.65 -2.80
N ALA A 322 -14.77 17.88 -2.13
CA ALA A 322 -16.20 17.86 -2.44
C ALA A 322 -16.88 19.18 -2.06
N LYS A 323 -16.35 19.89 -1.05
CA LYS A 323 -16.86 21.21 -0.63
C LYS A 323 -16.48 22.36 -1.58
N ASN A 324 -15.42 22.20 -2.36
CA ASN A 324 -14.90 23.24 -3.26
C ASN A 324 -15.39 23.12 -4.71
N GLY A 325 -16.02 21.99 -5.10
CA GLY A 325 -16.52 21.73 -6.45
C GLY A 325 -17.84 22.44 -6.81
N GLY A 326 -18.45 23.19 -5.88
CA GLY A 326 -19.76 23.83 -6.05
C GLY A 326 -19.75 25.29 -6.49
N LYS A 327 -18.67 25.84 -7.07
CA LYS A 327 -18.57 27.23 -7.52
C LYS A 327 -17.96 27.37 -8.91
N HIS A 328 -18.51 26.68 -9.89
CA HIS A 328 -18.42 27.09 -11.28
C HIS A 328 -19.75 26.83 -11.95
N GLY A 329 -20.61 27.86 -11.88
CA GLY A 329 -21.91 27.89 -12.52
C GLY A 329 -22.72 29.09 -12.05
N ASP A 330 -22.36 30.24 -12.56
CA ASP A 330 -23.24 31.37 -12.96
C ASP A 330 -22.49 32.24 -13.96
#